data_ccc3d01b8d73011ec8b40f87896fa409
#
_entry.id   ccc3d01b8d73011ec8b40f87896fa409
#
_cell.length_a   1.000
_cell.length_b   1.000
_cell.length_c   1.000
_cell.angle_alpha   90.00
_cell.angle_beta   90.00
_cell.angle_gamma   90.00
#
_symmetry.space_group_name_H-M   'P 1'
#
loop_
_entity.id
_entity.type
_entity.pdbx_description
1 polymer ?
#
loop_
_entity_poly.entity_id
_entity_poly.type
_entity_poly.pdbx_seq_one_letter_code
_entity_poly.pdbx_strand_id
1 'polypeptide(L)'
;MKESVEKHCDALMGHVFQPITVTEDDEKVIVSVHPCGSGGRLMEKGGYEKGLAVLKEKCPLTWGIGDLPIYCCHCPATEMLVLEEGGDLRWVHPTGDSGKTVGPNCEYWMYKNPEDIPEEYYNRLGKKRPQRK
;
A
#
# COMPACT_ATOMS: atom_id res chain seq x y z
N MET A 1 -7.33 8.15 -15.10
CA MET A 1 -7.79 7.33 -13.97
C MET A 1 -8.08 5.88 -14.38
N LYS A 2 -9.04 5.60 -15.25
CA LYS A 2 -9.39 4.24 -15.68
C LYS A 2 -8.18 3.44 -16.17
N GLU A 3 -7.41 4.01 -17.11
CA GLU A 3 -6.20 3.37 -17.65
C GLU A 3 -5.16 3.09 -16.55
N SER A 4 -5.01 3.99 -15.58
CA SER A 4 -4.08 3.78 -14.46
C SER A 4 -4.53 2.63 -13.55
N VAL A 5 -5.84 2.50 -13.33
CA VAL A 5 -6.41 1.38 -12.56
C VAL A 5 -6.22 0.06 -13.30
N GLU A 6 -6.52 0.03 -14.60
CA GLU A 6 -6.34 -1.18 -15.44
C GLU A 6 -4.89 -1.65 -15.42
N LYS A 7 -3.93 -0.75 -15.68
CA LYS A 7 -2.49 -1.09 -15.64
C LYS A 7 -2.04 -1.59 -14.27
N HIS A 8 -2.56 -1.00 -13.19
CA HIS A 8 -2.25 -1.45 -11.84
C HIS A 8 -2.81 -2.86 -11.57
N CYS A 9 -4.06 -3.11 -11.93
CA CYS A 9 -4.67 -4.43 -11.80
C CYS A 9 -3.94 -5.49 -12.64
N ASP A 10 -3.58 -5.18 -13.87
CA ASP A 10 -2.83 -6.09 -14.74
C ASP A 10 -1.47 -6.44 -14.15
N ALA A 11 -0.75 -5.45 -13.60
CA ALA A 11 0.52 -5.67 -12.93
C ALA A 11 0.37 -6.57 -11.70
N LEU A 12 -0.65 -6.34 -10.87
CA LEU A 12 -0.94 -7.17 -9.70
C LEU A 12 -1.30 -8.60 -10.09
N MET A 13 -2.15 -8.78 -11.08
CA MET A 13 -2.55 -10.12 -11.54
C MET A 13 -1.39 -10.87 -12.19
N GLY A 14 -0.63 -10.21 -13.05
CA GLY A 14 0.50 -10.81 -13.75
C GLY A 14 1.67 -11.17 -12.84
N HIS A 15 1.82 -10.43 -11.74
CA HIS A 15 2.96 -10.62 -10.82
C HIS A 15 2.79 -11.84 -9.91
N VAL A 16 1.64 -12.01 -9.30
CA VAL A 16 1.45 -13.02 -8.22
C VAL A 16 0.10 -13.74 -8.26
N PHE A 17 -0.64 -13.63 -9.34
CA PHE A 17 -1.92 -14.32 -9.52
C PHE A 17 -2.89 -14.12 -8.33
N GLN A 18 -2.99 -12.90 -7.85
CA GLN A 18 -3.82 -12.61 -6.68
C GLN A 18 -5.27 -12.28 -7.07
N PRO A 19 -6.27 -12.71 -6.30
CA PRO A 19 -7.66 -12.31 -6.52
C PRO A 19 -7.83 -10.82 -6.30
N ILE A 20 -8.49 -10.14 -7.23
CA ILE A 20 -8.69 -8.68 -7.21
C ILE A 20 -10.17 -8.37 -7.30
N THR A 21 -10.63 -7.45 -6.45
CA THR A 21 -11.94 -6.81 -6.55
C THR A 21 -11.74 -5.31 -6.67
N VAL A 22 -12.44 -4.68 -7.61
CA VAL A 22 -12.40 -3.24 -7.82
C VAL A 22 -13.76 -2.65 -7.52
N THR A 23 -13.79 -1.67 -6.63
CA THR A 23 -14.96 -0.86 -6.31
C THR A 23 -14.59 0.61 -6.39
N GLU A 24 -15.56 1.50 -6.41
CA GLU A 24 -15.30 2.95 -6.37
C GLU A 24 -16.38 3.69 -5.58
N ASP A 25 -16.00 4.83 -5.05
CA ASP A 25 -16.87 5.83 -4.48
C ASP A 25 -16.67 7.18 -5.19
N ASP A 26 -17.21 8.26 -4.65
CA ASP A 26 -17.10 9.58 -5.27
C ASP A 26 -15.67 10.11 -5.30
N GLU A 27 -14.83 9.71 -4.35
CA GLU A 27 -13.47 10.23 -4.16
C GLU A 27 -12.38 9.34 -4.76
N LYS A 28 -12.57 8.02 -4.73
CA LYS A 28 -11.49 7.08 -5.04
C LYS A 28 -11.96 5.76 -5.65
N VAL A 29 -11.03 5.09 -6.29
CA VAL A 29 -11.14 3.69 -6.70
C VAL A 29 -10.42 2.83 -5.67
N ILE A 30 -11.05 1.76 -5.23
CA ILE A 30 -10.53 0.82 -4.23
C ILE A 30 -10.23 -0.49 -4.93
N VAL A 31 -8.95 -0.87 -4.96
CA VAL A 31 -8.51 -2.18 -5.45
C VAL A 31 -8.20 -3.04 -4.23
N SER A 32 -9.00 -4.08 -4.03
CA SER A 32 -8.85 -5.01 -2.91
C SER A 32 -8.24 -6.32 -3.38
N VAL A 33 -7.26 -6.83 -2.64
CA VAL A 33 -6.60 -8.11 -2.89
C VAL A 33 -6.80 -9.05 -1.70
N HIS A 34 -7.27 -10.27 -1.97
CA HIS A 34 -7.71 -11.21 -0.94
C HIS A 34 -7.26 -12.66 -1.24
N PRO A 35 -6.08 -13.09 -0.80
CA PRO A 35 -5.02 -12.36 -0.09
C PRO A 35 -4.14 -11.55 -1.05
N CYS A 36 -3.31 -10.68 -0.47
CA CYS A 36 -2.14 -10.15 -1.20
C CYS A 36 -1.28 -11.33 -1.67
N GLY A 37 -0.95 -11.34 -2.96
CA GLY A 37 -0.31 -12.48 -3.61
C GLY A 37 1.10 -12.80 -3.12
N SER A 38 1.73 -11.86 -2.42
CA SER A 38 3.08 -12.00 -1.84
C SER A 38 3.04 -12.01 -0.31
N GLY A 39 3.04 -10.85 0.32
CA GLY A 39 3.07 -10.72 1.78
C GLY A 39 1.89 -11.40 2.48
N GLY A 40 0.68 -11.27 1.94
CA GLY A 40 -0.51 -11.91 2.50
C GLY A 40 -0.45 -13.43 2.46
N ARG A 41 0.01 -14.01 1.36
CA ARG A 41 0.20 -15.47 1.26
C ARG A 41 1.26 -16.00 2.21
N LEU A 42 2.32 -15.23 2.44
CA LEU A 42 3.33 -15.59 3.44
C LEU A 42 2.73 -15.63 4.85
N MET A 43 1.84 -14.69 5.18
CA MET A 43 1.12 -14.70 6.45
C MET A 43 0.21 -15.91 6.58
N GLU A 44 -0.61 -16.21 5.57
CA GLU A 44 -1.52 -17.36 5.56
C GLU A 44 -0.80 -18.68 5.69
N LYS A 45 0.41 -18.81 5.14
CA LYS A 45 1.25 -20.01 5.24
C LYS A 45 2.06 -20.09 6.53
N GLY A 46 1.89 -19.16 7.45
CA GLY A 46 2.60 -19.13 8.72
C GLY A 46 4.10 -18.83 8.58
N GLY A 47 4.50 -18.05 7.57
CA GLY A 47 5.91 -17.75 7.31
C GLY A 47 6.58 -17.01 8.45
N TYR A 48 5.86 -16.09 9.09
CA TYR A 48 6.39 -15.26 10.18
C TYR A 48 6.51 -16.03 11.49
N GLU A 49 5.63 -16.98 11.76
CA GLU A 49 5.73 -17.91 12.86
C GLU A 49 6.89 -18.92 12.66
N LYS A 50 7.28 -19.16 11.41
CA LYS A 50 8.41 -20.03 11.04
C LYS A 50 9.76 -19.31 10.95
N GLY A 51 9.81 -18.02 11.28
CA GLY A 51 11.05 -17.26 11.42
C GLY A 51 11.30 -16.17 10.40
N LEU A 52 10.36 -15.82 9.51
CA LEU A 52 10.48 -14.60 8.71
C LEU A 52 10.43 -13.38 9.62
N ALA A 53 11.26 -12.38 9.32
CA ALA A 53 11.44 -11.21 10.15
C ALA A 53 10.23 -10.26 10.11
N VAL A 54 10.03 -9.58 11.22
CA VAL A 54 9.09 -8.46 11.38
C VAL A 54 9.91 -7.22 11.75
N LEU A 55 9.70 -6.12 11.04
CA LEU A 55 10.31 -4.84 11.38
C LEU A 55 9.49 -4.16 12.47
N LYS A 56 10.04 -4.13 13.69
CA LYS A 56 9.32 -3.66 14.89
C LYS A 56 9.31 -2.15 15.04
N GLU A 57 10.29 -1.47 14.47
CA GLU A 57 10.49 -0.04 14.61
C GLU A 57 9.34 0.75 13.97
N LYS A 58 8.89 1.79 14.66
CA LYS A 58 7.98 2.80 14.10
C LYS A 58 8.79 3.79 13.27
N CYS A 59 8.82 3.58 11.97
CA CYS A 59 9.59 4.40 11.03
C CYS A 59 8.85 4.49 9.68
N PRO A 60 9.31 5.27 8.71
CA PRO A 60 8.68 5.36 7.39
C PRO A 60 8.50 4.01 6.69
N LEU A 61 9.44 3.07 6.83
CA LEU A 61 9.35 1.73 6.26
C LEU A 61 8.26 0.85 6.89
N THR A 62 7.67 1.28 7.99
CA THR A 62 6.53 0.61 8.64
C THR A 62 5.29 1.50 8.65
N TRP A 63 5.21 2.50 7.77
CA TRP A 63 4.16 3.54 7.81
C TRP A 63 3.99 4.19 9.19
N GLY A 64 5.02 4.17 10.03
CA GLY A 64 4.98 4.69 11.39
C GLY A 64 4.23 3.82 12.40
N ILE A 65 3.70 2.66 12.01
CA ILE A 65 2.93 1.78 12.90
C ILE A 65 3.79 0.76 13.66
N GLY A 66 4.93 0.38 13.10
CA GLY A 66 5.75 -0.70 13.65
C GLY A 66 5.18 -2.10 13.40
N ASP A 67 5.92 -3.11 13.81
CA ASP A 67 5.52 -4.53 13.71
C ASP A 67 5.01 -4.93 12.32
N LEU A 68 5.64 -4.39 11.26
CA LEU A 68 5.30 -4.70 9.89
C LEU A 68 6.08 -5.93 9.42
N PRO A 69 5.40 -6.97 8.90
CA PRO A 69 6.08 -8.10 8.26
C PRO A 69 7.09 -7.62 7.23
N ILE A 70 8.31 -8.15 7.26
CA ILE A 70 9.42 -7.61 6.46
C ILE A 70 9.11 -7.53 4.97
N TYR A 71 8.37 -8.50 4.44
CA TYR A 71 8.00 -8.48 3.04
C TYR A 71 7.06 -7.31 2.70
N CYS A 72 6.17 -6.94 3.62
CA CYS A 72 5.25 -5.82 3.43
C CYS A 72 5.95 -4.45 3.43
N CYS A 73 7.18 -4.36 3.94
CA CYS A 73 7.95 -3.11 3.95
C CYS A 73 8.31 -2.61 2.54
N HIS A 74 8.19 -3.45 1.50
CA HIS A 74 8.38 -2.98 0.12
C HIS A 74 7.28 -2.01 -0.33
N CYS A 75 6.09 -2.08 0.22
CA CYS A 75 5.01 -1.16 -0.11
C CYS A 75 5.31 0.28 0.31
N PRO A 76 5.61 0.58 1.59
CA PRO A 76 6.02 1.95 1.96
C PRO A 76 7.34 2.36 1.29
N ALA A 77 8.27 1.44 1.06
CA ALA A 77 9.50 1.73 0.33
C ALA A 77 9.22 2.21 -1.10
N THR A 78 8.26 1.57 -1.79
CA THR A 78 7.84 1.97 -3.13
C THR A 78 7.16 3.34 -3.12
N GLU A 79 6.28 3.60 -2.16
CA GLU A 79 5.65 4.92 -2.00
C GLU A 79 6.70 6.03 -1.78
N MET A 80 7.68 5.77 -0.91
CA MET A 80 8.79 6.71 -0.65
C MET A 80 9.62 6.97 -1.91
N LEU A 81 9.96 5.93 -2.65
CA LEU A 81 10.75 6.04 -3.87
C LEU A 81 10.04 6.88 -4.93
N VAL A 82 8.74 6.68 -5.12
CA VAL A 82 7.94 7.48 -6.06
C VAL A 82 8.01 8.96 -5.72
N LEU A 83 7.91 9.31 -4.43
CA LEU A 83 8.01 10.70 -3.99
C LEU A 83 9.44 11.27 -4.14
N GLU A 84 10.46 10.48 -3.90
CA GLU A 84 11.87 10.87 -4.06
C GLU A 84 12.25 11.14 -5.51
N GLU A 85 11.67 10.38 -6.44
CA GLU A 85 11.85 10.57 -7.89
C GLU A 85 10.99 11.71 -8.47
N GLY A 86 10.34 12.50 -7.63
CA GLY A 86 9.53 13.66 -8.03
C GLY A 86 8.12 13.31 -8.52
N GLY A 87 7.68 12.08 -8.31
CA GLY A 87 6.30 11.66 -8.54
C GLY A 87 5.38 12.04 -7.41
N ASP A 88 4.13 11.58 -7.48
CA ASP A 88 3.15 11.71 -6.42
C ASP A 88 2.52 10.34 -6.14
N LEU A 89 1.90 10.19 -4.99
CA LEU A 89 1.22 8.97 -4.64
C LEU A 89 0.07 8.71 -5.62
N ARG A 90 0.16 7.62 -6.35
CA ARG A 90 -0.90 7.18 -7.28
C ARG A 90 -1.91 6.29 -6.60
N TRP A 91 -1.47 5.61 -5.60
CA TRP A 91 -2.28 4.82 -4.69
C TRP A 91 -1.71 4.95 -3.29
N VAL A 92 -2.53 4.74 -2.31
CA VAL A 92 -2.14 4.66 -0.91
C VAL A 92 -2.67 3.37 -0.30
N HIS A 93 -1.96 2.86 0.68
CA HIS A 93 -2.43 1.72 1.47
C HIS A 93 -3.12 2.24 2.72
N PRO A 94 -4.39 1.91 2.97
CA PRO A 94 -5.07 2.33 4.20
C PRO A 94 -4.58 1.59 5.45
N THR A 95 -3.59 0.73 5.30
CA THR A 95 -2.99 -0.03 6.39
C THR A 95 -2.45 0.91 7.48
N GLY A 96 -2.80 0.63 8.70
CA GLY A 96 -2.45 1.46 9.85
C GLY A 96 -3.45 2.58 10.16
N ASP A 97 -4.37 2.88 9.26
CA ASP A 97 -5.44 3.84 9.52
C ASP A 97 -6.43 3.27 10.54
N SER A 98 -6.91 4.12 11.44
CA SER A 98 -7.93 3.74 12.42
C SER A 98 -7.62 2.46 13.22
N GLY A 99 -6.35 2.19 13.45
CA GLY A 99 -5.91 1.01 14.20
C GLY A 99 -6.05 -0.32 13.45
N LYS A 100 -6.21 -0.29 12.13
CA LYS A 100 -6.19 -1.52 11.33
C LYS A 100 -4.84 -2.21 11.45
N THR A 101 -4.85 -3.46 11.83
CA THR A 101 -3.65 -4.30 11.85
C THR A 101 -3.35 -4.81 10.45
N VAL A 102 -2.07 -5.05 10.19
CA VAL A 102 -1.64 -5.69 8.96
C VAL A 102 -2.14 -7.12 8.93
N GLY A 103 -2.85 -7.47 7.89
CA GLY A 103 -3.38 -8.81 7.67
C GLY A 103 -3.06 -9.32 6.27
N PRO A 104 -3.50 -10.55 5.91
CA PRO A 104 -3.22 -11.13 4.60
C PRO A 104 -3.91 -10.41 3.44
N ASN A 105 -5.00 -9.70 3.72
CA ASN A 105 -5.75 -8.93 2.72
C ASN A 105 -5.25 -7.49 2.70
N CYS A 106 -5.21 -6.90 1.51
CA CYS A 106 -4.72 -5.55 1.33
C CYS A 106 -5.64 -4.74 0.41
N GLU A 107 -5.59 -3.43 0.55
CA GLU A 107 -6.28 -2.51 -0.34
C GLU A 107 -5.31 -1.47 -0.88
N TYR A 108 -5.58 -1.02 -2.11
CA TYR A 108 -4.92 0.10 -2.75
C TYR A 108 -5.99 1.13 -3.06
N TRP A 109 -5.86 2.33 -2.52
CA TRP A 109 -6.80 3.43 -2.75
C TRP A 109 -6.21 4.42 -3.75
N MET A 110 -6.88 4.59 -4.88
CA MET A 110 -6.47 5.51 -5.94
C MET A 110 -7.44 6.69 -5.95
N TYR A 111 -6.99 7.83 -5.43
CA TYR A 111 -7.79 9.03 -5.39
C TYR A 111 -8.01 9.60 -6.79
N LYS A 112 -9.26 9.98 -7.10
CA LYS A 112 -9.64 10.57 -8.39
C LYS A 112 -9.01 11.94 -8.58
N ASN A 113 -8.96 12.72 -7.51
CA ASN A 113 -8.26 13.98 -7.45
C ASN A 113 -7.08 13.85 -6.45
N PRO A 114 -5.84 14.02 -6.91
CA PRO A 114 -4.68 13.93 -6.04
C PRO A 114 -4.68 14.91 -4.85
N GLU A 115 -5.40 16.05 -4.97
CA GLU A 115 -5.54 16.99 -3.87
C GLU A 115 -6.31 16.43 -2.67
N ASP A 116 -7.14 15.42 -2.91
CA ASP A 116 -7.95 14.78 -1.87
C ASP A 116 -7.19 13.72 -1.09
N ILE A 117 -5.96 13.40 -1.48
CA ILE A 117 -5.10 12.47 -0.72
C ILE A 117 -4.79 13.11 0.64
N PRO A 118 -5.17 12.48 1.77
CA PRO A 118 -4.88 13.03 3.09
C PRO A 118 -3.39 13.24 3.35
N GLU A 119 -3.03 14.34 4.02
CA GLU A 119 -1.65 14.67 4.36
C GLU A 119 -0.95 13.57 5.18
N GLU A 120 -1.69 12.84 5.98
CA GLU A 120 -1.16 11.75 6.81
C GLU A 120 -0.44 10.67 6.01
N TYR A 121 -0.86 10.41 4.76
CA TYR A 121 -0.18 9.44 3.88
C TYR A 121 1.22 9.88 3.47
N TYR A 122 1.46 11.18 3.36
CA TYR A 122 2.80 11.72 3.14
C TYR A 122 3.61 11.76 4.44
N ASN A 123 2.99 12.23 5.51
CA ASN A 123 3.65 12.40 6.80
C ASN A 123 4.18 11.07 7.37
N ARG A 124 3.43 9.98 7.26
CA ARG A 124 3.86 8.65 7.72
C ARG A 124 5.09 8.11 7.00
N LEU A 125 5.36 8.62 5.78
CA LEU A 125 6.54 8.30 5.00
C LEU A 125 7.72 9.26 5.27
N GLY A 126 7.55 10.23 6.18
CA GLY A 126 8.54 11.27 6.42
C GLY A 126 8.67 12.23 5.24
N LYS A 127 7.64 12.38 4.43
CA LYS A 127 7.62 13.19 3.20
C LYS A 127 6.55 14.28 3.30
N LYS A 128 6.65 15.24 2.40
CA LYS A 128 5.62 16.27 2.20
C LYS A 128 4.91 16.02 0.88
N ARG A 129 3.66 16.47 0.80
CA ARG A 129 2.93 16.48 -0.46
C ARG A 129 3.72 17.27 -1.51
N PRO A 130 3.92 16.72 -2.72
CA PRO A 130 4.54 17.47 -3.81
C PRO A 130 3.75 18.75 -4.15
N GLN A 131 4.48 19.83 -4.40
CA GLN A 131 3.85 21.03 -4.94
C GLN A 131 3.49 20.77 -6.40
N ARG A 132 2.21 20.90 -6.72
CA ARG A 132 1.72 20.80 -8.10
C ARG A 132 1.73 22.17 -8.74
N LYS A 133 2.22 22.18 -9.95
CA LYS A 133 2.19 23.41 -10.75
C LYS A 133 0.89 23.52 -11.52
#